data_f5e9cecf6cd1ca10b643a37e017a8fcd
#
_entry.id   f5e9cecf6cd1ca10b643a37e017a8fcd
#
_cell.length_a   1.000
_cell.length_b   1.000
_cell.length_c   1.000
_cell.angle_alpha   90.00
_cell.angle_beta   90.00
_cell.angle_gamma   90.00
#
_symmetry.space_group_name_H-M   'P 1'
#
loop_
_entity.id
_entity.type
_entity.pdbx_description
1 polymer ?
#
loop_
_entity_poly.entity_id
_entity_poly.type
_entity_poly.pdbx_seq_one_letter_code
_entity_poly.pdbx_strand_id
1 'polypeptide(L)' 'MAKKDDEPKRTAFEYKVKFFHKPDHWQEPNSNFNTKLNDLGADGWEMVTANEHIDGRGISVATTFYFKRELRDPSTN' A
#
# COMPACT_ATOMS: atom_id res chain seq x y z
N MET A 1 -11.27 13.20 35.90
CA MET A 1 -11.75 12.98 34.61
C MET A 1 -10.64 12.91 33.61
N ALA A 2 -10.80 12.01 32.71
CA ALA A 2 -9.79 11.90 31.71
C ALA A 2 -9.89 13.08 30.80
N LYS A 3 -8.79 13.66 30.53
CA LYS A 3 -8.76 14.73 29.62
C LYS A 3 -8.26 14.28 28.32
N LYS A 4 -8.50 15.05 27.34
CA LYS A 4 -8.01 14.71 26.05
C LYS A 4 -6.54 14.54 26.06
N ASP A 5 -5.84 15.36 26.75
CA ASP A 5 -4.40 15.24 26.75
C ASP A 5 -3.93 14.09 27.58
N ASP A 6 -4.80 13.48 28.35
CA ASP A 6 -4.43 12.27 29.07
C ASP A 6 -4.66 11.04 28.26
N GLU A 7 -5.36 11.16 27.15
CA GLU A 7 -5.61 10.00 26.32
C GLU A 7 -4.41 9.73 25.45
N PRO A 8 -4.14 8.48 25.19
CA PRO A 8 -3.06 8.17 24.27
C PRO A 8 -3.38 8.76 22.92
N LYS A 9 -2.35 9.25 22.28
CA LYS A 9 -2.53 9.76 20.95
C LYS A 9 -2.88 8.62 20.05
N ARG A 10 -3.86 8.84 19.21
CA ARG A 10 -4.23 7.82 18.26
C ARG A 10 -3.32 7.94 17.08
N THR A 11 -2.86 6.79 16.62
CA THR A 11 -2.09 6.74 15.41
C THR A 11 -3.06 6.61 14.26
N ALA A 12 -2.98 7.52 13.35
CA ALA A 12 -3.84 7.51 12.18
C ALA A 12 -3.02 7.11 10.98
N PHE A 13 -3.69 6.50 10.02
CA PHE A 13 -3.03 6.01 8.80
C PHE A 13 -3.75 6.52 7.58
N GLU A 14 -3.02 6.70 6.52
CA GLU A 14 -3.62 6.92 5.22
C GLU A 14 -3.35 5.67 4.39
N TYR A 15 -4.21 5.43 3.42
CA TYR A 15 -4.17 4.21 2.65
C TYR A 15 -4.05 4.50 1.17
N LYS A 16 -3.38 3.62 0.47
CA LYS A 16 -3.20 3.74 -0.97
C LYS A 16 -3.45 2.39 -1.61
N VAL A 17 -4.10 2.41 -2.75
CA VAL A 17 -4.39 1.20 -3.50
C VAL A 17 -3.71 1.31 -4.85
N LYS A 18 -3.01 0.26 -5.23
CA LYS A 18 -2.34 0.20 -6.52
C LYS A 18 -2.80 -1.04 -7.26
N PHE A 19 -3.19 -0.85 -8.48
CA PHE A 19 -3.67 -1.94 -9.32
C PHE A 19 -2.64 -2.19 -10.41
N PHE A 20 -2.19 -3.43 -10.52
CA PHE A 20 -1.22 -3.79 -11.53
C PHE A 20 -1.79 -4.87 -12.42
N HIS A 21 -1.84 -4.57 -13.70
CA HIS A 21 -2.31 -5.51 -14.67
C HIS A 21 -1.20 -6.48 -15.00
N LYS A 22 -1.53 -7.76 -15.02
CA LYS A 22 -0.50 -8.76 -15.10
C LYS A 22 0.39 -8.67 -16.32
N PRO A 23 -0.16 -8.53 -17.52
CA PRO A 23 0.75 -8.51 -18.67
C PRO A 23 1.82 -7.46 -18.60
N ASP A 24 1.58 -6.42 -17.84
CA ASP A 24 2.52 -5.33 -17.78
C ASP A 24 3.60 -5.54 -16.76
N HIS A 25 3.43 -6.49 -15.87
CA HIS A 25 4.33 -6.56 -14.73
C HIS A 25 4.97 -7.89 -14.49
N TRP A 26 4.29 -8.96 -14.85
CA TRP A 26 4.74 -10.26 -14.41
C TRP A 26 5.77 -10.88 -15.31
N GLN A 27 5.94 -10.34 -16.50
CA GLN A 27 6.77 -11.00 -17.48
C GLN A 27 8.18 -10.53 -17.54
N GLU A 28 8.48 -9.43 -16.89
CA GLU A 28 9.80 -8.87 -16.96
C GLU A 28 10.51 -9.06 -15.66
N PRO A 29 11.64 -9.72 -15.71
CA PRO A 29 12.38 -9.99 -14.48
C PRO A 29 12.79 -8.74 -13.74
N ASN A 30 13.15 -7.72 -14.48
CA ASN A 30 13.56 -6.47 -13.87
C ASN A 30 12.53 -5.43 -14.08
N SER A 31 11.29 -5.83 -13.99
CA SER A 31 10.23 -4.93 -14.33
C SER A 31 10.20 -3.75 -13.39
N ASN A 32 9.49 -2.75 -13.78
CA ASN A 32 9.27 -1.59 -12.97
C ASN A 32 8.47 -1.91 -11.72
N PHE A 33 8.00 -3.13 -11.65
CA PHE A 33 7.21 -3.57 -10.52
C PHE A 33 7.98 -3.40 -9.22
N ASN A 34 9.17 -3.95 -9.15
CA ASN A 34 9.97 -3.81 -7.95
C ASN A 34 10.35 -2.37 -7.69
N THR A 35 10.65 -1.65 -8.74
CA THR A 35 10.99 -0.25 -8.59
C THR A 35 9.83 0.52 -8.00
N LYS A 36 8.63 0.25 -8.49
CA LYS A 36 7.45 0.93 -7.98
C LYS A 36 7.18 0.59 -6.54
N LEU A 37 7.35 -0.67 -6.16
CA LEU A 37 7.16 -1.04 -4.78
C LEU A 37 8.21 -0.40 -3.88
N ASN A 38 9.43 -0.36 -4.36
CA ASN A 38 10.50 0.24 -3.57
C ASN A 38 10.32 1.74 -3.44
N ASP A 39 9.81 2.37 -4.47
CA ASP A 39 9.52 3.79 -4.40
C ASP A 39 8.44 4.08 -3.36
N LEU A 40 7.43 3.23 -3.32
CA LEU A 40 6.39 3.38 -2.32
C LEU A 40 6.95 3.21 -0.93
N GLY A 41 7.80 2.20 -0.75
CA GLY A 41 8.42 1.97 0.54
C GLY A 41 9.30 3.12 0.97
N ALA A 42 10.05 3.68 0.02
CA ALA A 42 10.91 4.81 0.35
C ALA A 42 10.10 6.01 0.77
N ASP A 43 8.86 6.08 0.31
CA ASP A 43 7.96 7.16 0.68
C ASP A 43 7.16 6.83 1.94
N GLY A 44 7.49 5.75 2.59
CA GLY A 44 6.87 5.39 3.85
C GLY A 44 5.69 4.45 3.75
N TRP A 45 5.37 4.01 2.56
CA TRP A 45 4.21 3.13 2.39
C TRP A 45 4.57 1.70 2.71
N GLU A 46 3.71 1.06 3.45
CA GLU A 46 3.89 -0.33 3.85
C GLU A 46 2.76 -1.15 3.24
N MET A 47 3.09 -2.26 2.60
CA MET A 47 2.07 -3.11 2.01
C MET A 47 1.33 -3.85 3.10
N VAL A 48 0.01 -3.74 3.08
CA VAL A 48 -0.83 -4.42 4.05
C VAL A 48 -1.22 -5.79 3.51
N THR A 49 -1.65 -5.84 2.28
CA THR A 49 -2.11 -7.08 1.68
C THR A 49 -2.17 -6.89 0.17
N ALA A 50 -2.42 -7.98 -0.51
CA ALA A 50 -2.56 -7.96 -1.95
C ALA A 50 -3.63 -8.97 -2.32
N ASN A 51 -4.41 -8.64 -3.35
CA ASN A 51 -5.43 -9.53 -3.87
C ASN A 51 -5.17 -9.80 -5.32
N GLU A 52 -5.12 -11.07 -5.65
CA GLU A 52 -4.94 -11.47 -7.02
C GLU A 52 -6.30 -11.64 -7.68
N HIS A 53 -6.41 -11.16 -8.89
CA HIS A 53 -7.66 -11.25 -9.64
C HIS A 53 -7.53 -12.38 -10.65
N ILE A 54 -8.45 -13.32 -10.57
CA ILE A 54 -8.41 -14.52 -11.39
C ILE A 54 -9.59 -14.49 -12.32
N ASP A 55 -9.36 -14.75 -13.60
CA ASP A 55 -10.46 -14.74 -14.57
C ASP A 55 -11.20 -16.07 -14.54
N GLY A 56 -12.17 -16.21 -15.42
CA GLY A 56 -13.00 -17.40 -15.44
C GLY A 56 -12.26 -18.67 -15.81
N ARG A 57 -11.05 -18.55 -16.31
CA ARG A 57 -10.25 -19.72 -16.64
C ARG A 57 -9.28 -20.08 -15.53
N GLY A 58 -9.33 -19.36 -14.42
CA GLY A 58 -8.41 -19.62 -13.33
C GLY A 58 -7.04 -19.00 -13.54
N ILE A 59 -6.93 -18.02 -14.42
CA ILE A 59 -5.66 -17.40 -14.72
C ILE A 59 -5.58 -16.05 -14.05
N SER A 60 -4.47 -15.79 -13.40
CA SER A 60 -4.25 -14.52 -12.74
C SER A 60 -4.06 -13.44 -13.79
N VAL A 61 -4.84 -12.37 -13.72
CA VAL A 61 -4.78 -11.31 -14.71
C VAL A 61 -4.35 -9.99 -14.14
N ALA A 62 -4.41 -9.83 -12.84
CA ALA A 62 -4.05 -8.55 -12.22
C ALA A 62 -3.90 -8.75 -10.72
N THR A 63 -3.30 -7.78 -10.07
CA THR A 63 -3.16 -7.80 -8.62
C THR A 63 -3.39 -6.41 -8.09
N THR A 64 -4.14 -6.32 -7.01
CA THR A 64 -4.35 -5.06 -6.31
C THR A 64 -3.58 -5.10 -5.02
N PHE A 65 -2.78 -4.08 -4.80
CA PHE A 65 -1.97 -3.97 -3.60
C PHE A 65 -2.51 -2.85 -2.73
N TYR A 66 -2.59 -3.12 -1.44
CA TYR A 66 -3.08 -2.15 -0.48
C TYR A 66 -1.94 -1.76 0.44
N PHE A 67 -1.75 -0.46 0.59
CA PHE A 67 -0.67 0.07 1.40
C PHE A 67 -1.23 1.00 2.45
N LYS A 68 -0.46 1.17 3.52
CA LYS A 68 -0.79 2.16 4.51
C LYS A 68 0.47 2.90 4.89
N ARG A 69 0.28 4.06 5.45
CA ARG A 69 1.37 4.88 5.92
C ARG A 69 0.86 5.70 7.08
N GLU A 70 1.69 5.87 8.07
CA GLU A 70 1.27 6.66 9.21
C GLU A 70 1.04 8.09 8.75
N LEU A 71 -0.12 8.60 9.12
CA LEU A 71 -0.48 9.94 8.74
C LEU A 71 0.19 10.90 9.68
N ARG A 72 0.99 11.77 9.12
CA ARG A 72 1.70 12.71 9.92
C ARG A 72 0.98 14.04 9.92
N ASP A 73 0.75 14.55 11.11
CA ASP A 73 0.09 15.82 11.24
C ASP A 73 1.15 16.91 11.20
N PRO A 74 1.17 17.72 10.15
CA PRO A 74 2.22 18.72 10.06
C PRO A 74 2.22 19.71 11.20
N SER A 75 1.08 19.90 11.83
CA SER A 75 1.03 20.88 12.88
C SER A 75 1.67 20.40 14.16
N THR A 76 2.00 19.14 14.26
CA THR A 76 2.61 18.61 15.44
C THR A 76 4.11 18.50 15.33
N ASN A 77 4.67 18.89 14.26
CA ASN A 77 6.11 18.74 14.07
C ASN A 77 6.88 19.91 14.57
#